data_c041af6f5efbdce7e741ead72f18a839
#
_entry.id   c041af6f5efbdce7e741ead72f18a839
#
_cell.length_a   1.000
_cell.length_b   1.000
_cell.length_c   1.000
_cell.angle_alpha   90.00
_cell.angle_beta   90.00
_cell.angle_gamma   90.00
#
_symmetry.space_group_name_H-M   'P 1'
#
loop_
_entity.id
_entity.type
_entity.pdbx_description
1 polymer ?
#
loop_
_entity_poly.entity_id
_entity_poly.type
_entity_poly.pdbx_seq_one_letter_code
_entity_poly.pdbx_strand_id
1 'polypeptide(L)'
;MAPDYMPGLRLAREFYVAVVRPLLEEHVPRTPYAAALVGPGSEVVGFDTQRSVDHDWGPRLQVFLTGRDAAQAAAVTAMLASRLPSSFRGYPVAFPVTGEPAGTARHRVKVADLGTWLTGQLGFDAQHEITLLDWLAAPTQRLAEVTAGEVFHDGPG
;
A
#
# COMPACT_ATOMS: atom_id res chain seq x y z
N MET A 1 -14.21 23.24 -1.16
CA MET A 1 -13.14 23.45 -2.15
C MET A 1 -12.41 22.12 -2.34
N ALA A 2 -12.25 21.67 -3.56
CA ALA A 2 -11.46 20.46 -3.81
C ALA A 2 -9.99 20.73 -3.42
N PRO A 3 -9.28 19.75 -2.89
CA PRO A 3 -7.87 19.92 -2.57
C PRO A 3 -7.06 20.17 -3.87
N ASP A 4 -5.97 20.93 -3.75
CA ASP A 4 -5.01 21.06 -4.84
C ASP A 4 -4.45 19.68 -5.21
N TYR A 5 -4.33 19.41 -6.51
CA TYR A 5 -3.80 18.14 -6.98
C TYR A 5 -2.42 17.86 -6.41
N MET A 6 -2.28 16.66 -5.84
CA MET A 6 -1.00 16.13 -5.36
C MET A 6 -0.75 14.77 -6.01
N PRO A 7 0.44 14.56 -6.62
CA PRO A 7 0.82 13.25 -7.16
C PRO A 7 0.69 12.14 -6.13
N GLY A 8 0.17 10.99 -6.52
CA GLY A 8 -0.18 9.91 -5.59
C GLY A 8 1.00 9.35 -4.81
N LEU A 9 2.18 9.22 -5.41
CA LEU A 9 3.40 8.82 -4.69
C LEU A 9 3.77 9.81 -3.59
N ARG A 10 3.67 11.10 -3.87
CA ARG A 10 3.94 12.14 -2.87
C ARG A 10 2.90 12.12 -1.75
N LEU A 11 1.62 12.00 -2.11
CA LEU A 11 0.54 11.89 -1.13
C LEU A 11 0.72 10.68 -0.22
N ALA A 12 1.06 9.53 -0.78
CA ALA A 12 1.31 8.30 -0.03
C ALA A 12 2.52 8.44 0.92
N ARG A 13 3.62 9.01 0.43
CA ARG A 13 4.82 9.26 1.26
C ARG A 13 4.52 10.20 2.42
N GLU A 14 3.88 11.33 2.16
CA GLU A 14 3.52 12.29 3.21
C GLU A 14 2.55 11.67 4.23
N PHE A 15 1.59 10.88 3.77
CA PHE A 15 0.65 10.17 4.63
C PHE A 15 1.36 9.09 5.49
N TYR A 16 2.28 8.34 4.91
CA TYR A 16 3.10 7.39 5.67
C TYR A 16 3.88 8.10 6.78
N VAL A 17 4.64 9.14 6.45
CA VAL A 17 5.51 9.84 7.41
C VAL A 17 4.70 10.53 8.52
N ALA A 18 3.60 11.18 8.16
CA ALA A 18 2.84 11.99 9.11
C ALA A 18 1.82 11.22 9.95
N VAL A 19 1.33 10.08 9.44
CA VAL A 19 0.20 9.37 10.05
C VAL A 19 0.50 7.90 10.31
N VAL A 20 0.85 7.13 9.27
CA VAL A 20 0.95 5.67 9.40
C VAL A 20 2.16 5.26 10.23
N ARG A 21 3.31 5.85 9.98
CA ARG A 21 4.54 5.54 10.74
C ARG A 21 4.40 5.78 12.23
N PRO A 22 3.92 6.95 12.72
CA PRO A 22 3.73 7.16 14.15
C PRO A 22 2.79 6.14 14.79
N LEU A 23 1.70 5.74 14.10
CA LEU A 23 0.77 4.74 14.60
C LEU A 23 1.43 3.36 14.72
N LEU A 24 2.26 2.96 13.74
CA LEU A 24 2.99 1.69 13.79
C LEU A 24 4.06 1.71 14.89
N GLU A 25 4.80 2.80 15.04
CA GLU A 25 5.81 2.97 16.10
C GLU A 25 5.19 2.92 17.50
N GLU A 26 3.99 3.45 17.69
CA GLU A 26 3.26 3.43 18.96
C GLU A 26 2.69 2.05 19.28
N HIS A 27 2.09 1.38 18.31
CA HIS A 27 1.27 0.19 18.57
C HIS A 27 1.97 -1.13 18.28
N VAL A 28 2.96 -1.15 17.40
CA VAL A 28 3.74 -2.35 17.05
C VAL A 28 5.26 -2.08 17.00
N PRO A 29 5.84 -1.44 18.05
CA PRO A 29 7.20 -0.89 18.02
C PRO A 29 8.30 -1.92 17.80
N ARG A 30 8.00 -3.20 17.98
CA ARG A 30 8.99 -4.31 17.89
C ARG A 30 8.78 -5.17 16.64
N THR A 31 7.79 -4.85 15.83
CA THR A 31 7.48 -5.60 14.62
C THR A 31 8.23 -4.97 13.44
N PRO A 32 9.22 -5.65 12.86
CA PRO A 32 9.86 -5.16 11.64
C PRO A 32 8.84 -5.17 10.49
N TYR A 33 8.81 -4.10 9.73
CA TYR A 33 7.92 -3.95 8.57
C TYR A 33 8.61 -3.16 7.46
N ALA A 34 8.17 -3.35 6.24
CA ALA A 34 8.44 -2.43 5.15
C ALA A 34 7.16 -1.65 4.79
N ALA A 35 7.33 -0.43 4.32
CA ALA A 35 6.21 0.39 3.84
C ALA A 35 6.54 0.94 2.46
N ALA A 36 5.60 0.81 1.53
CA ALA A 36 5.82 1.19 0.14
C ALA A 36 4.51 1.59 -0.55
N LEU A 37 4.61 2.29 -1.67
CA LEU A 37 3.57 2.33 -2.68
C LEU A 37 4.10 1.68 -3.95
N VAL A 38 3.66 0.45 -4.21
CA VAL A 38 4.03 -0.40 -5.35
C VAL A 38 2.80 -1.16 -5.85
N GLY A 39 2.93 -1.86 -6.96
CA GLY A 39 1.82 -2.61 -7.55
C GLY A 39 0.91 -1.75 -8.44
N PRO A 40 -0.30 -2.22 -8.77
CA PRO A 40 -1.17 -1.55 -9.73
C PRO A 40 -1.55 -0.12 -9.34
N GLY A 41 -1.46 0.80 -10.30
CA GLY A 41 -1.88 2.19 -10.15
C GLY A 41 -1.11 3.14 -11.05
N SER A 42 -1.79 4.11 -11.63
CA SER A 42 -1.17 5.12 -12.49
C SER A 42 -0.11 5.93 -11.76
N GLU A 43 -0.32 6.20 -10.49
CA GLU A 43 0.63 6.92 -9.64
C GLU A 43 1.91 6.13 -9.36
N VAL A 44 1.86 4.79 -9.38
CA VAL A 44 3.04 3.94 -9.19
C VAL A 44 3.98 4.04 -10.40
N VAL A 45 3.41 4.06 -11.59
CA VAL A 45 4.18 4.13 -12.85
C VAL A 45 4.34 5.55 -13.39
N GLY A 46 3.93 6.58 -12.62
CA GLY A 46 4.16 8.00 -12.94
C GLY A 46 3.24 8.58 -14.01
N PHE A 47 2.07 7.99 -14.25
CA PHE A 47 1.08 8.45 -15.22
C PHE A 47 -0.15 9.12 -14.59
N ASP A 48 -0.10 9.39 -13.29
CA ASP A 48 -1.18 10.10 -12.63
C ASP A 48 -1.18 11.60 -13.00
N THR A 49 -2.37 12.14 -13.17
CA THR A 49 -2.61 13.53 -13.56
C THR A 49 -3.75 14.10 -12.72
N GLN A 50 -3.99 15.40 -12.85
CA GLN A 50 -5.14 16.05 -12.21
C GLN A 50 -6.48 15.38 -12.56
N ARG A 51 -6.61 14.72 -13.70
CA ARG A 51 -7.81 13.95 -14.09
C ARG A 51 -7.94 12.64 -13.31
N SER A 52 -6.86 12.11 -12.76
CA SER A 52 -6.90 10.88 -11.95
C SER A 52 -7.64 11.06 -10.62
N VAL A 53 -7.90 12.30 -10.21
CA VAL A 53 -8.60 12.66 -8.97
C VAL A 53 -10.13 12.46 -9.07
N ASP A 54 -10.67 12.25 -10.25
CA ASP A 54 -12.12 12.19 -10.49
C ASP A 54 -12.79 10.94 -9.86
N HIS A 55 -12.02 9.90 -9.51
CA HIS A 55 -12.54 8.68 -8.93
C HIS A 55 -11.70 8.20 -7.74
N ASP A 56 -12.29 8.24 -6.55
CA ASP A 56 -11.75 7.61 -5.34
C ASP A 56 -10.25 7.94 -5.05
N TRP A 57 -9.84 9.18 -5.29
CA TRP A 57 -8.48 9.61 -5.04
C TRP A 57 -8.24 9.85 -3.55
N GLY A 58 -7.15 9.28 -3.03
CA GLY A 58 -6.74 9.44 -1.65
C GLY A 58 -5.48 8.64 -1.35
N PRO A 59 -4.91 8.84 -0.15
CA PRO A 59 -3.66 8.18 0.21
C PRO A 59 -3.85 6.67 0.30
N ARG A 60 -2.91 5.93 -0.32
CA ARG A 60 -2.83 4.48 -0.23
C ARG A 60 -1.37 4.04 -0.15
N LEU A 61 -1.11 2.95 0.53
CA LEU A 61 0.20 2.32 0.61
C LEU A 61 0.07 0.87 1.10
N GLN A 62 1.15 0.13 0.99
CA GLN A 62 1.28 -1.19 1.59
C GLN A 62 2.20 -1.12 2.81
N VAL A 63 1.85 -1.92 3.82
CA VAL A 63 2.70 -2.27 4.96
C VAL A 63 2.95 -3.76 4.85
N PHE A 64 4.20 -4.14 4.63
CA PHE A 64 4.58 -5.53 4.47
C PHE A 64 5.19 -6.07 5.77
N LEU A 65 4.67 -7.21 6.18
CA LEU A 65 5.20 -8.01 7.26
C LEU A 65 5.85 -9.27 6.68
N THR A 66 6.78 -9.87 7.40
CA THR A 66 7.48 -11.06 6.92
C THR A 66 7.54 -12.14 7.99
N GLY A 67 7.66 -13.41 7.58
CA GLY A 67 7.81 -14.54 8.47
C GLY A 67 6.68 -14.64 9.49
N ARG A 68 7.03 -14.88 10.76
CA ARG A 68 6.06 -15.00 11.86
C ARG A 68 5.25 -13.73 12.13
N ASP A 69 5.78 -12.56 11.74
CA ASP A 69 5.11 -11.30 12.00
C ASP A 69 3.92 -11.08 11.04
N ALA A 70 3.88 -11.82 9.93
CA ALA A 70 2.74 -11.82 9.00
C ALA A 70 1.41 -12.20 9.69
N ALA A 71 1.44 -13.02 10.74
CA ALA A 71 0.26 -13.36 11.53
C ALA A 71 -0.39 -12.14 12.21
N GLN A 72 0.34 -11.03 12.38
CA GLN A 72 -0.15 -9.79 12.98
C GLN A 72 -0.93 -8.90 11.98
N ALA A 73 -0.94 -9.23 10.69
CA ALA A 73 -1.52 -8.37 9.65
C ALA A 73 -2.97 -7.97 9.93
N ALA A 74 -3.81 -8.89 10.40
CA ALA A 74 -5.20 -8.60 10.73
C ALA A 74 -5.32 -7.62 11.91
N ALA A 75 -4.51 -7.80 12.96
CA ALA A 75 -4.51 -6.92 14.13
C ALA A 75 -4.00 -5.51 13.77
N VAL A 76 -2.95 -5.42 12.95
CA VAL A 76 -2.43 -4.13 12.46
C VAL A 76 -3.47 -3.44 11.57
N THR A 77 -4.14 -4.16 10.68
CA THR A 77 -5.23 -3.63 9.86
C THR A 77 -6.37 -3.06 10.72
N ALA A 78 -6.80 -3.80 11.76
CA ALA A 78 -7.86 -3.36 12.66
C ALA A 78 -7.44 -2.13 13.48
N MET A 79 -6.21 -2.08 13.95
CA MET A 79 -5.65 -0.93 14.65
C MET A 79 -5.66 0.31 13.74
N LEU A 80 -5.18 0.20 12.51
CA LEU A 80 -5.18 1.29 11.53
C LEU A 80 -6.62 1.74 11.23
N ALA A 81 -7.56 0.81 11.03
CA ALA A 81 -8.96 1.15 10.80
C ALA A 81 -9.58 1.99 11.93
N SER A 82 -9.14 1.78 13.18
CA SER A 82 -9.64 2.49 14.34
C SER A 82 -8.94 3.83 14.62
N ARG A 83 -7.75 4.06 14.05
CA ARG A 83 -6.87 5.19 14.39
C ARG A 83 -6.60 6.15 13.24
N LEU A 84 -6.79 5.71 12.00
CA LEU A 84 -6.58 6.58 10.85
C LEU A 84 -7.59 7.74 10.84
N PRO A 85 -7.17 8.95 10.46
CA PRO A 85 -8.07 10.09 10.32
C PRO A 85 -9.04 9.86 9.14
N SER A 86 -10.18 10.54 9.16
CA SER A 86 -11.16 10.48 8.06
C SER A 86 -10.66 11.11 6.76
N SER A 87 -9.73 12.07 6.87
CA SER A 87 -9.12 12.74 5.72
C SER A 87 -7.67 13.11 5.98
N PHE A 88 -6.90 13.23 4.90
CA PHE A 88 -5.52 13.71 4.91
C PHE A 88 -5.28 14.64 3.73
N ARG A 89 -4.76 15.85 3.97
CA ARG A 89 -4.54 16.88 2.95
C ARG A 89 -5.81 17.22 2.12
N GLY A 90 -6.99 17.08 2.72
CA GLY A 90 -8.27 17.29 2.04
C GLY A 90 -8.78 16.08 1.24
N TYR A 91 -8.03 14.99 1.17
CA TYR A 91 -8.45 13.74 0.53
C TYR A 91 -9.03 12.76 1.54
N PRO A 92 -10.08 11.99 1.20
CA PRO A 92 -10.60 10.95 2.07
C PRO A 92 -9.56 9.83 2.27
N VAL A 93 -9.50 9.29 3.48
CA VAL A 93 -8.60 8.17 3.82
C VAL A 93 -9.33 6.82 3.69
N ALA A 94 -10.64 6.81 3.85
CA ALA A 94 -11.47 5.62 3.69
C ALA A 94 -12.50 5.81 2.58
N PHE A 95 -12.80 4.74 1.88
CA PHE A 95 -13.66 4.73 0.70
C PHE A 95 -14.79 3.72 0.85
N PRO A 96 -15.98 4.00 0.30
CA PRO A 96 -17.07 3.05 0.25
C PRO A 96 -16.65 1.73 -0.41
N VAL A 97 -17.15 0.62 0.10
CA VAL A 97 -16.89 -0.70 -0.47
C VAL A 97 -18.08 -1.13 -1.31
N THR A 98 -17.86 -1.35 -2.60
CA THR A 98 -18.91 -1.82 -3.51
C THR A 98 -19.41 -3.19 -3.08
N GLY A 99 -20.73 -3.34 -2.98
CA GLY A 99 -21.35 -4.61 -2.59
C GLY A 99 -21.47 -4.83 -1.08
N GLU A 100 -21.02 -3.89 -0.25
CA GLU A 100 -21.23 -3.91 1.20
C GLU A 100 -22.37 -2.94 1.62
N PRO A 101 -22.90 -3.08 2.84
CA PRO A 101 -23.95 -2.19 3.36
C PRO A 101 -23.57 -0.72 3.27
N ALA A 102 -24.54 0.14 3.03
CA ALA A 102 -24.34 1.59 2.98
C ALA A 102 -23.66 2.09 4.26
N GLY A 103 -22.61 2.90 4.12
CA GLY A 103 -21.79 3.42 5.21
C GLY A 103 -20.56 2.57 5.55
N THR A 104 -20.40 1.40 4.95
CA THR A 104 -19.14 0.64 5.08
C THR A 104 -18.05 1.31 4.26
N ALA A 105 -16.99 1.75 4.93
CA ALA A 105 -15.83 2.34 4.27
C ALA A 105 -14.54 1.69 4.79
N ARG A 106 -13.57 1.50 3.90
CA ARG A 106 -12.26 0.93 4.24
C ARG A 106 -11.13 1.83 3.80
N HIS A 107 -10.12 1.94 4.65
CA HIS A 107 -8.88 2.62 4.30
C HIS A 107 -8.08 1.81 3.27
N ARG A 108 -7.18 2.49 2.57
CA ARG A 108 -6.33 1.88 1.54
C ARG A 108 -4.88 1.65 2.00
N VAL A 109 -4.64 1.55 3.30
CA VAL A 109 -3.39 1.02 3.85
C VAL A 109 -3.53 -0.49 3.92
N LYS A 110 -2.88 -1.19 2.99
CA LYS A 110 -2.96 -2.65 2.87
C LYS A 110 -1.83 -3.29 3.68
N VAL A 111 -2.18 -4.02 4.73
CA VAL A 111 -1.21 -4.83 5.49
C VAL A 111 -1.20 -6.24 4.92
N ALA A 112 -0.02 -6.75 4.55
CA ALA A 112 0.11 -8.05 3.89
C ALA A 112 1.44 -8.73 4.24
N ASP A 113 1.49 -10.05 4.08
CA ASP A 113 2.74 -10.79 3.99
C ASP A 113 3.42 -10.49 2.64
N LEU A 114 4.70 -10.12 2.68
CA LEU A 114 5.45 -9.70 1.48
C LEU A 114 5.53 -10.83 0.45
N GLY A 115 5.85 -12.06 0.87
CA GLY A 115 5.99 -13.20 -0.04
C GLY A 115 4.68 -13.55 -0.72
N THR A 116 3.60 -13.61 0.05
CA THR A 116 2.25 -13.86 -0.48
C THR A 116 1.83 -12.77 -1.46
N TRP A 117 2.11 -11.51 -1.13
CA TRP A 117 1.77 -10.39 -2.02
C TRP A 117 2.55 -10.44 -3.33
N LEU A 118 3.88 -10.66 -3.27
CA LEU A 118 4.74 -10.79 -4.46
C LEU A 118 4.31 -11.95 -5.35
N THR A 119 4.04 -13.11 -4.76
CA THR A 119 3.54 -14.29 -5.48
C THR A 119 2.22 -13.97 -6.19
N GLY A 120 1.32 -13.25 -5.55
CA GLY A 120 0.06 -12.81 -6.17
C GLY A 120 0.26 -11.82 -7.33
N GLN A 121 1.34 -11.02 -7.33
CA GLN A 121 1.63 -10.09 -8.41
C GLN A 121 2.37 -10.76 -9.58
N LEU A 122 3.35 -11.60 -9.28
CA LEU A 122 4.30 -12.13 -10.27
C LEU A 122 3.94 -13.54 -10.78
N GLY A 123 3.15 -14.29 -10.02
CA GLY A 123 2.78 -15.68 -10.35
C GLY A 123 3.80 -16.72 -9.89
N PHE A 124 4.89 -16.29 -9.23
CA PHE A 124 5.91 -17.17 -8.64
C PHE A 124 6.41 -16.57 -7.31
N ASP A 125 7.04 -17.41 -6.50
CA ASP A 125 7.60 -16.99 -5.21
C ASP A 125 8.96 -16.29 -5.40
N ALA A 126 8.95 -14.97 -5.31
CA ALA A 126 10.14 -14.14 -5.49
C ALA A 126 11.09 -14.13 -4.27
N GLN A 127 10.74 -14.81 -3.17
CA GLN A 127 11.60 -14.94 -1.98
C GLN A 127 12.58 -16.13 -2.09
N HIS A 128 12.41 -16.97 -3.09
CA HIS A 128 13.29 -18.11 -3.40
C HIS A 128 14.08 -17.85 -4.68
N GLU A 129 14.88 -18.85 -5.09
CA GLU A 129 15.64 -18.76 -6.34
C GLU A 129 14.69 -18.57 -7.54
N ILE A 130 14.84 -17.46 -8.24
CA ILE A 130 14.04 -17.11 -9.42
C ILE A 130 14.76 -17.69 -10.65
N THR A 131 14.06 -18.58 -11.36
CA THR A 131 14.58 -19.21 -12.57
C THR A 131 14.37 -18.34 -13.81
N LEU A 132 15.07 -18.67 -14.91
CA LEU A 132 14.84 -18.00 -16.20
C LEU A 132 13.39 -18.16 -16.66
N LEU A 133 12.75 -19.30 -16.40
CA LEU A 133 11.36 -19.55 -16.78
C LEU A 133 10.39 -18.68 -15.97
N ASP A 134 10.66 -18.43 -14.69
CA ASP A 134 9.86 -17.52 -13.86
C ASP A 134 9.92 -16.10 -14.45
N TRP A 135 11.10 -15.61 -14.81
CA TRP A 135 11.25 -14.30 -15.45
C TRP A 135 10.51 -14.20 -16.79
N LEU A 136 10.56 -15.25 -17.61
CA LEU A 136 9.87 -15.29 -18.90
C LEU A 136 8.35 -15.40 -18.74
N ALA A 137 7.87 -16.03 -17.66
CA ALA A 137 6.45 -16.20 -17.39
C ALA A 137 5.83 -14.97 -16.70
N ALA A 138 6.64 -14.11 -16.05
CA ALA A 138 6.15 -12.94 -15.34
C ALA A 138 5.50 -11.95 -16.30
N PRO A 139 4.26 -11.47 -16.00
CA PRO A 139 3.64 -10.45 -16.83
C PRO A 139 4.44 -9.15 -16.78
N THR A 140 4.85 -8.64 -17.93
CA THR A 140 5.69 -7.43 -18.03
C THR A 140 5.08 -6.22 -17.32
N GLN A 141 3.75 -6.07 -17.44
CA GLN A 141 3.03 -5.02 -16.72
C GLN A 141 3.18 -5.15 -15.20
N ARG A 142 3.10 -6.37 -14.66
CA ARG A 142 3.26 -6.63 -13.23
C ARG A 142 4.69 -6.39 -12.75
N LEU A 143 5.67 -6.76 -13.55
CA LEU A 143 7.07 -6.42 -13.26
C LEU A 143 7.27 -4.91 -13.17
N ALA A 144 6.74 -4.14 -14.13
CA ALA A 144 6.80 -2.69 -14.07
C ALA A 144 6.13 -2.12 -12.81
N GLU A 145 4.93 -2.59 -12.47
CA GLU A 145 4.17 -2.15 -11.29
C GLU A 145 4.85 -2.51 -9.96
N VAL A 146 5.52 -3.65 -9.88
CA VAL A 146 6.24 -4.08 -8.65
C VAL A 146 7.56 -3.34 -8.49
N THR A 147 8.25 -3.01 -9.61
CA THR A 147 9.56 -2.35 -9.57
C THR A 147 9.49 -0.83 -9.64
N ALA A 148 8.39 -0.28 -10.14
CA ALA A 148 8.11 1.15 -10.07
C ALA A 148 7.55 1.53 -8.68
N GLY A 149 7.32 2.81 -8.46
CA GLY A 149 6.83 3.30 -7.17
C GLY A 149 7.94 3.61 -6.20
N GLU A 150 7.68 3.47 -4.90
CA GLU A 150 8.64 3.90 -3.90
C GLU A 150 8.51 3.10 -2.60
N VAL A 151 9.66 2.76 -2.03
CA VAL A 151 9.77 2.21 -0.67
C VAL A 151 10.02 3.38 0.30
N PHE A 152 9.15 3.54 1.28
CA PHE A 152 9.22 4.59 2.29
C PHE A 152 10.00 4.16 3.53
N HIS A 153 9.99 2.87 3.82
CA HIS A 153 10.66 2.26 4.96
C HIS A 153 10.96 0.80 4.67
N ASP A 154 12.15 0.37 5.03
CA ASP A 154 12.61 -1.01 4.92
C ASP A 154 13.25 -1.44 6.25
N GLY A 155 12.43 -1.96 7.16
CA GLY A 155 12.88 -2.42 8.48
C GLY A 155 13.44 -3.83 8.49
N PRO A 156 12.98 -4.75 7.63
CA PRO A 156 13.57 -6.09 7.52
C PRO A 156 14.96 -6.10 6.88
N GLY A 157 15.29 -5.12 6.04
CA GLY A 157 16.59 -5.03 5.34
C GLY A 157 16.63 -5.76 4.02
#